data_93b41ada67dc639caf04c78ed27bdfbf
#
_entry.id   93b41ada67dc639caf04c78ed27bdfbf
#
_cell.length_a   1.000
_cell.length_b   1.000
_cell.length_c   1.000
_cell.angle_alpha   90.00
_cell.angle_beta   90.00
_cell.angle_gamma   90.00
#
_symmetry.space_group_name_H-M   'P 1'
#
loop_
_entity.id
_entity.type
_entity.pdbx_description
1 polymer ?
#
loop_
_entity_poly.entity_id
_entity_poly.type
_entity_poly.pdbx_seq_one_letter_code
_entity_poly.pdbx_strand_id
1 'polypeptide(L)'
;QILCNIKLIMKNNVLKLIEYLYYFSLVALFILYLFPGSLIGYFLYEDLGKQPNLIDNPIGTSINHLFCFMYLTTLAVISNFKKTQIFSNVFFIFFISFFLEISHLFIPNRAFELYDLLANIAGVLIIFLFRKLIK
;
A
#
# COMPACT_ATOMS: atom_id res chain seq x y z
N GLN A 1 11.85 -5.10 -37.14
CA GLN A 1 11.89 -3.70 -36.68
C GLN A 1 10.51 -3.26 -36.18
N ILE A 2 9.42 -3.47 -36.94
CA ILE A 2 8.02 -3.12 -36.55
C ILE A 2 7.57 -3.86 -35.28
N LEU A 3 7.78 -5.18 -35.21
CA LEU A 3 7.43 -5.98 -34.01
C LEU A 3 8.19 -5.55 -32.76
N CYS A 4 9.46 -5.13 -32.89
CA CYS A 4 10.26 -4.61 -31.80
C CYS A 4 9.70 -3.27 -31.27
N ASN A 5 9.29 -2.39 -32.17
CA ASN A 5 8.66 -1.11 -31.83
C ASN A 5 7.31 -1.29 -31.13
N ILE A 6 6.47 -2.21 -31.61
CA ILE A 6 5.17 -2.53 -30.97
C ILE A 6 5.39 -3.05 -29.55
N LYS A 7 6.34 -3.97 -29.34
CA LYS A 7 6.68 -4.53 -28.03
C LYS A 7 7.19 -3.46 -27.06
N LEU A 8 7.97 -2.51 -27.54
CA LEU A 8 8.47 -1.38 -26.75
C LEU A 8 7.37 -0.41 -26.35
N ILE A 9 6.44 -0.10 -27.28
CA ILE A 9 5.29 0.77 -27.03
C ILE A 9 4.35 0.13 -26.00
N MET A 10 4.02 -1.15 -26.17
CA MET A 10 3.20 -1.89 -25.22
C MET A 10 3.82 -1.90 -23.82
N LYS A 11 5.12 -2.17 -23.70
CA LYS A 11 5.85 -2.13 -22.43
C LYS A 11 5.76 -0.76 -21.78
N ASN A 12 5.92 0.32 -22.52
CA ASN A 12 5.84 1.68 -22.00
C ASN A 12 4.41 2.03 -21.52
N ASN A 13 3.38 1.59 -22.24
CA ASN A 13 1.98 1.84 -21.84
C ASN A 13 1.60 1.06 -20.59
N VAL A 14 2.04 -0.18 -20.46
CA VAL A 14 1.83 -0.99 -19.25
C VAL A 14 2.53 -0.35 -18.04
N LEU A 15 3.76 0.13 -18.19
CA LEU A 15 4.47 0.80 -17.10
C LEU A 15 3.78 2.09 -16.66
N LYS A 16 3.26 2.88 -17.60
CA LYS A 16 2.46 4.07 -17.28
C LYS A 16 1.17 3.71 -16.54
N LEU A 17 0.48 2.66 -16.96
CA LEU A 17 -0.73 2.19 -16.29
C LEU A 17 -0.43 1.79 -14.83
N ILE A 18 0.67 1.07 -14.60
CA ILE A 18 1.11 0.68 -13.25
C ILE A 18 1.45 1.92 -12.41
N GLU A 19 2.07 2.93 -13.01
CA GLU A 19 2.37 4.20 -12.36
C GLU A 19 1.09 4.94 -11.93
N TYR A 20 0.09 5.04 -12.81
CA TYR A 20 -1.22 5.61 -12.44
C TYR A 20 -1.92 4.81 -11.35
N LEU A 21 -1.88 3.47 -11.44
CA LEU A 21 -2.45 2.60 -10.43
C LEU A 21 -1.76 2.79 -9.07
N TYR A 22 -0.44 2.96 -9.06
CA TYR A 22 0.32 3.25 -7.85
C TYR A 22 -0.14 4.55 -7.19
N TYR A 23 -0.20 5.67 -7.94
CA TYR A 23 -0.62 6.95 -7.37
C TYR A 23 -2.08 6.94 -6.92
N PHE A 24 -2.96 6.30 -7.69
CA PHE A 24 -4.35 6.12 -7.30
C PHE A 24 -4.46 5.33 -5.99
N SER A 25 -3.74 4.22 -5.87
CA SER A 25 -3.71 3.39 -4.66
C SER A 25 -3.12 4.15 -3.46
N LEU A 26 -2.11 4.99 -3.69
CA LEU A 26 -1.53 5.82 -2.64
C LEU A 26 -2.54 6.84 -2.11
N VAL A 27 -3.26 7.53 -2.99
CA VAL A 27 -4.32 8.48 -2.60
C VAL A 27 -5.45 7.75 -1.86
N ALA A 28 -5.90 6.60 -2.38
CA ALA A 28 -6.92 5.78 -1.73
C ALA A 28 -6.48 5.33 -0.33
N LEU A 29 -5.21 4.93 -0.17
CA LEU A 29 -4.63 4.58 1.12
C LEU A 29 -4.70 5.75 2.12
N PHE A 30 -4.30 6.95 1.70
CA PHE A 30 -4.40 8.14 2.56
C PHE A 30 -5.84 8.41 3.00
N ILE A 31 -6.80 8.32 2.08
CA ILE A 31 -8.23 8.50 2.41
C ILE A 31 -8.68 7.44 3.42
N LEU A 32 -8.36 6.16 3.19
CA LEU A 32 -8.79 5.07 4.06
C LEU A 32 -8.16 5.15 5.46
N TYR A 33 -6.90 5.57 5.57
CA TYR A 33 -6.19 5.65 6.85
C TYR A 33 -6.54 6.90 7.66
N LEU A 34 -6.69 8.05 6.99
CA LEU A 34 -6.95 9.32 7.67
C LEU A 34 -8.44 9.60 7.91
N PHE A 35 -9.34 8.77 7.35
CA PHE A 35 -10.77 8.91 7.59
C PHE A 35 -11.12 8.51 9.03
N PRO A 36 -11.96 9.27 9.74
CA PRO A 36 -12.39 8.95 11.10
C PRO A 36 -13.29 7.70 11.10
N GLY A 37 -12.77 6.59 11.55
CA GLY A 37 -13.42 5.28 11.51
C GLY A 37 -13.08 4.47 10.24
N SER A 38 -13.79 3.39 10.00
CA SER A 38 -13.57 2.47 8.88
C SER A 38 -14.55 2.76 7.74
N LEU A 39 -14.09 3.39 6.64
CA LEU A 39 -14.89 3.56 5.43
C LEU A 39 -15.34 2.22 4.86
N ILE A 40 -14.44 1.22 4.83
CA ILE A 40 -14.75 -0.11 4.32
C ILE A 40 -15.79 -0.78 5.22
N GLY A 41 -15.66 -0.64 6.54
CA GLY A 41 -16.63 -1.13 7.51
C GLY A 41 -18.00 -0.48 7.33
N TYR A 42 -18.05 0.81 7.07
CA TYR A 42 -19.29 1.51 6.77
C TYR A 42 -19.98 0.96 5.52
N PHE A 43 -19.24 0.78 4.43
CA PHE A 43 -19.81 0.25 3.18
C PHE A 43 -20.27 -1.21 3.28
N LEU A 44 -19.61 -2.03 4.10
CA LEU A 44 -19.93 -3.45 4.24
C LEU A 44 -20.95 -3.74 5.34
N TYR A 45 -20.94 -2.96 6.42
CA TYR A 45 -21.68 -3.26 7.65
C TYR A 45 -22.52 -2.07 8.18
N GLU A 46 -22.53 -0.93 7.48
CA GLU A 46 -23.14 0.32 7.92
C GLU A 46 -22.63 0.82 9.27
N ASP A 47 -21.39 0.43 9.62
CA ASP A 47 -20.77 0.72 10.92
C ASP A 47 -19.33 1.20 10.73
N LEU A 48 -19.08 2.46 11.13
CA LEU A 48 -17.75 3.09 11.05
C LEU A 48 -16.75 2.50 12.07
N GLY A 49 -17.24 1.89 13.17
CA GLY A 49 -16.40 1.27 14.20
C GLY A 49 -15.95 -0.14 13.83
N LYS A 50 -16.57 -0.76 12.82
CA LYS A 50 -16.28 -2.14 12.44
C LYS A 50 -15.26 -2.18 11.31
N GLN A 51 -14.20 -2.97 11.49
CA GLN A 51 -13.22 -3.25 10.44
C GLN A 51 -13.44 -4.64 9.84
N PRO A 52 -13.35 -4.81 8.51
CA PRO A 52 -13.39 -6.13 7.90
C PRO A 52 -12.13 -6.91 8.27
N ASN A 53 -12.30 -8.14 8.71
CA ASN A 53 -11.20 -9.05 9.05
C ASN A 53 -11.11 -10.15 8.01
N LEU A 54 -9.93 -10.35 7.41
CA LEU A 54 -9.66 -11.50 6.52
C LEU A 54 -9.53 -12.80 7.31
N ILE A 55 -9.10 -12.73 8.57
CA ILE A 55 -8.93 -13.86 9.49
C ILE A 55 -9.47 -13.43 10.85
N ASP A 56 -10.01 -14.36 11.63
CA ASP A 56 -10.52 -14.08 12.97
C ASP A 56 -9.41 -13.63 13.94
N ASN A 57 -9.80 -12.80 14.92
CA ASN A 57 -8.90 -12.23 15.91
C ASN A 57 -7.98 -13.28 16.60
N PRO A 58 -6.75 -12.90 17.03
CA PRO A 58 -6.28 -11.52 17.32
C PRO A 58 -5.50 -10.81 16.19
N ILE A 59 -5.31 -11.42 15.03
CA ILE A 59 -4.41 -10.90 13.99
C ILE A 59 -5.19 -10.38 12.77
N GLY A 60 -6.54 -10.43 12.82
CA GLY A 60 -7.38 -10.24 11.64
C GLY A 60 -7.24 -8.90 10.92
N THR A 61 -7.16 -7.78 11.65
CA THR A 61 -6.96 -6.45 11.07
C THR A 61 -5.54 -6.27 10.56
N SER A 62 -4.54 -6.73 11.32
CA SER A 62 -3.11 -6.58 10.98
C SER A 62 -2.73 -7.28 9.67
N ILE A 63 -3.39 -8.39 9.33
CA ILE A 63 -3.18 -9.05 8.02
C ILE A 63 -3.62 -8.18 6.85
N ASN A 64 -4.72 -7.43 6.98
CA ASN A 64 -5.15 -6.48 5.96
C ASN A 64 -4.08 -5.41 5.71
N HIS A 65 -3.48 -4.91 6.77
CA HIS A 65 -2.40 -3.94 6.74
C HIS A 65 -1.16 -4.52 6.03
N LEU A 66 -0.77 -5.75 6.36
CA LEU A 66 0.34 -6.45 5.71
C LEU A 66 0.15 -6.51 4.19
N PHE A 67 -1.00 -7.04 3.72
CA PHE A 67 -1.27 -7.19 2.30
C PHE A 67 -1.38 -5.85 1.58
N CYS A 68 -1.98 -4.84 2.20
CA CYS A 68 -2.09 -3.50 1.65
C CYS A 68 -0.70 -2.90 1.36
N PHE A 69 0.23 -2.98 2.33
CA PHE A 69 1.57 -2.45 2.14
C PHE A 69 2.45 -3.33 1.24
N MET A 70 2.25 -4.64 1.20
CA MET A 70 2.87 -5.51 0.20
C MET A 70 2.45 -5.10 -1.22
N TYR A 71 1.15 -4.91 -1.45
CA TYR A 71 0.60 -4.49 -2.74
C TYR A 71 1.16 -3.13 -3.16
N LEU A 72 1.08 -2.12 -2.29
CA LEU A 72 1.57 -0.78 -2.58
C LEU A 72 3.07 -0.77 -2.90
N THR A 73 3.87 -1.50 -2.10
CA THR A 73 5.33 -1.61 -2.32
C THR A 73 5.65 -2.33 -3.63
N THR A 74 4.86 -3.35 -4.00
CA THR A 74 5.02 -4.05 -5.28
C THR A 74 4.78 -3.09 -6.45
N LEU A 75 3.71 -2.30 -6.41
CA LEU A 75 3.44 -1.29 -7.44
C LEU A 75 4.57 -0.25 -7.52
N ALA A 76 5.07 0.22 -6.38
CA ALA A 76 6.18 1.15 -6.32
C ALA A 76 7.46 0.58 -6.93
N VAL A 77 7.79 -0.67 -6.60
CA VAL A 77 8.97 -1.35 -7.14
C VAL A 77 8.87 -1.51 -8.65
N ILE A 78 7.69 -1.85 -9.18
CA ILE A 78 7.49 -2.04 -10.62
C ILE A 78 7.46 -0.68 -11.36
N SER A 79 6.84 0.35 -10.77
CA SER A 79 6.78 1.69 -11.38
C SER A 79 8.13 2.43 -11.38
N ASN A 80 9.03 2.09 -10.45
CA ASN A 80 10.32 2.76 -10.24
C ASN A 80 11.42 2.34 -11.25
N PHE A 81 11.06 1.89 -12.45
CA PHE A 81 12.04 1.63 -13.52
C PHE A 81 12.70 2.91 -14.07
N LYS A 82 12.14 4.09 -13.80
CA LYS A 82 12.77 5.38 -14.07
C LYS A 82 13.26 5.98 -12.75
N LYS A 83 14.56 6.05 -12.56
CA LYS A 83 15.30 6.42 -11.32
C LYS A 83 14.99 7.80 -10.70
N THR A 84 13.95 8.52 -11.11
CA THR A 84 13.74 9.93 -10.75
C THR A 84 12.56 10.22 -9.84
N GLN A 85 11.79 9.20 -9.42
CA GLN A 85 10.56 9.45 -8.65
C GLN A 85 10.77 9.15 -7.16
N ILE A 86 10.82 10.22 -6.36
CA ILE A 86 10.97 10.15 -4.89
C ILE A 86 9.80 9.37 -4.26
N PHE A 87 8.56 9.60 -4.75
CA PHE A 87 7.35 8.97 -4.21
C PHE A 87 7.20 7.46 -4.49
N SER A 88 7.96 6.92 -5.44
CA SER A 88 8.01 5.47 -5.72
C SER A 88 9.19 4.77 -5.05
N ASN A 89 9.91 5.48 -4.17
CA ASN A 89 11.01 4.90 -3.41
C ASN A 89 10.44 4.05 -2.27
N VAL A 90 11.00 2.86 -2.07
CA VAL A 90 10.64 1.96 -0.95
C VAL A 90 10.81 2.65 0.40
N PHE A 91 11.81 3.52 0.55
CA PHE A 91 12.00 4.33 1.78
C PHE A 91 10.83 5.28 2.04
N PHE A 92 10.26 5.87 0.99
CA PHE A 92 9.08 6.72 1.13
C PHE A 92 7.87 5.93 1.63
N ILE A 93 7.63 4.72 1.10
CA ILE A 93 6.53 3.86 1.55
C ILE A 93 6.77 3.39 2.98
N PHE A 94 8.00 3.05 3.33
CA PHE A 94 8.37 2.70 4.69
C PHE A 94 8.06 3.86 5.66
N PHE A 95 8.42 5.08 5.31
CA PHE A 95 8.13 6.27 6.11
C PHE A 95 6.61 6.52 6.23
N ILE A 96 5.86 6.39 5.12
CA ILE A 96 4.40 6.52 5.13
C ILE A 96 3.75 5.44 6.00
N SER A 97 4.21 4.19 5.94
CA SER A 97 3.65 3.10 6.74
C SER A 97 3.70 3.40 8.24
N PHE A 98 4.80 3.99 8.67
CA PHE A 98 4.98 4.42 10.06
C PHE A 98 4.12 5.66 10.39
N PHE A 99 4.15 6.67 9.52
CA PHE A 99 3.42 7.92 9.75
C PHE A 99 1.90 7.72 9.80
N LEU A 100 1.34 6.93 8.90
CA LEU A 100 -0.09 6.67 8.83
C LEU A 100 -0.59 5.96 10.09
N GLU A 101 0.15 4.98 10.60
CA GLU A 101 -0.25 4.28 11.82
C GLU A 101 -0.16 5.18 13.05
N ILE A 102 0.88 5.98 13.18
CA ILE A 102 0.98 6.97 14.28
C ILE A 102 -0.14 8.01 14.20
N SER A 103 -0.59 8.38 12.99
CA SER A 103 -1.68 9.34 12.83
C SER A 103 -2.99 8.89 13.47
N HIS A 104 -3.19 7.57 13.67
CA HIS A 104 -4.36 7.00 14.36
C HIS A 104 -4.46 7.46 15.83
N LEU A 105 -3.38 7.92 16.46
CA LEU A 105 -3.43 8.54 17.80
C LEU A 105 -4.24 9.84 17.82
N PHE A 106 -4.39 10.50 16.69
CA PHE A 106 -5.03 11.82 16.58
C PHE A 106 -6.37 11.79 15.85
N ILE A 107 -6.72 10.65 15.23
CA ILE A 107 -7.93 10.52 14.41
C ILE A 107 -9.07 9.94 15.27
N PRO A 108 -10.25 10.61 15.31
CA PRO A 108 -11.41 10.09 16.02
C PRO A 108 -11.83 8.70 15.51
N ASN A 109 -12.28 7.83 16.39
CA ASN A 109 -12.72 6.46 16.09
C ASN A 109 -11.64 5.57 15.46
N ARG A 110 -10.35 5.92 15.65
CA ARG A 110 -9.19 5.11 15.33
C ARG A 110 -8.35 4.87 16.58
N ALA A 111 -7.72 3.72 16.65
CA ALA A 111 -6.76 3.39 17.70
C ALA A 111 -5.41 3.04 17.04
N PHE A 112 -4.34 3.50 17.64
CA PHE A 112 -3.01 3.03 17.28
C PHE A 112 -2.85 1.58 17.76
N GLU A 113 -2.48 0.69 16.86
CA GLU A 113 -2.22 -0.70 17.16
C GLU A 113 -0.79 -1.08 16.75
N LEU A 114 0.02 -1.52 17.72
CA LEU A 114 1.40 -1.91 17.46
C LEU A 114 1.50 -3.06 16.44
N TYR A 115 0.55 -3.99 16.45
CA TYR A 115 0.53 -5.10 15.48
C TYR A 115 0.27 -4.61 14.06
N ASP A 116 -0.55 -3.58 13.87
CA ASP A 116 -0.83 -2.99 12.57
C ASP A 116 0.40 -2.23 12.06
N LEU A 117 1.12 -1.51 12.93
CA LEU A 117 2.40 -0.90 12.59
C LEU A 117 3.43 -1.94 12.16
N LEU A 118 3.56 -3.03 12.91
CA LEU A 118 4.50 -4.11 12.56
C LEU A 118 4.11 -4.78 11.24
N ALA A 119 2.82 -4.98 10.99
CA ALA A 119 2.31 -5.54 9.75
C ALA A 119 2.57 -4.63 8.54
N ASN A 120 2.36 -3.32 8.68
CA ASN A 120 2.69 -2.33 7.67
C ASN A 120 4.17 -2.41 7.28
N ILE A 121 5.05 -2.37 8.28
CA ILE A 121 6.50 -2.44 8.10
C ILE A 121 6.91 -3.79 7.47
N ALA A 122 6.36 -4.88 7.96
CA ALA A 122 6.65 -6.23 7.43
C ALA A 122 6.26 -6.34 5.96
N GLY A 123 5.10 -5.80 5.56
CA GLY A 123 4.65 -5.76 4.16
C GLY A 123 5.66 -5.08 3.23
N VAL A 124 6.19 -3.93 3.66
CA VAL A 124 7.23 -3.21 2.90
C VAL A 124 8.53 -4.02 2.83
N LEU A 125 9.00 -4.57 3.96
CA LEU A 125 10.26 -5.29 4.05
C LEU A 125 10.26 -6.58 3.24
N ILE A 126 9.16 -7.34 3.24
CA ILE A 126 9.02 -8.57 2.46
C ILE A 126 9.31 -8.28 0.97
N ILE A 127 8.63 -7.29 0.40
CA ILE A 127 8.79 -6.96 -1.02
C ILE A 127 10.18 -6.37 -1.30
N PHE A 128 10.74 -5.58 -0.40
CA PHE A 128 12.09 -5.04 -0.53
C PHE A 128 13.15 -6.15 -0.56
N LEU A 129 13.04 -7.16 0.32
CA LEU A 129 13.95 -8.30 0.37
C LEU A 129 13.80 -9.18 -0.88
N PHE A 130 12.57 -9.47 -1.30
CA PHE A 130 12.32 -10.20 -2.55
C PHE A 130 12.99 -9.52 -3.76
N ARG A 131 12.85 -8.20 -3.88
CA ARG A 131 13.52 -7.43 -4.95
C ARG A 131 15.04 -7.60 -4.91
N LYS A 132 15.64 -7.66 -3.71
CA LYS A 132 17.10 -7.80 -3.55
C LYS A 132 17.58 -9.20 -3.93
N LEU A 133 16.75 -10.23 -3.72
CA LEU A 133 17.09 -11.62 -4.06
C LEU A 133 17.00 -11.93 -5.57
N ILE A 134 16.18 -11.16 -6.31
CA ILE A 134 15.97 -11.36 -7.77
C ILE A 134 16.99 -10.54 -8.61
N LYS A 135 17.75 -9.64 -8.00
CA LYS A 135 18.83 -8.89 -8.66
C LYS A 135 20.13 -9.66 -8.64
#